data_a00c6247d0985d942220e0d49612e982
#
_entry.id   a00c6247d0985d942220e0d49612e982
#
_cell.length_a   1.000
_cell.length_b   1.000
_cell.length_c   1.000
_cell.angle_alpha   90.00
_cell.angle_beta   90.00
_cell.angle_gamma   90.00
#
_symmetry.space_group_name_H-M   'P 1'
#
loop_
_entity.id
_entity.type
_entity.pdbx_description
1 polymer ?
#
loop_
_entity_poly.entity_id
_entity_poly.type
_entity_poly.pdbx_seq_one_letter_code
_entity_poly.pdbx_strand_id
1 'polypeptide(L)'
;MNGATPLARFLVQASSRSWKGAPDPCLNPVEGRPAVVRTLERVAAAWPGLPITLVAPAFDRGGPFEELRAGPLRERLALLFAHDADPLARLVDATADLPDEALVARCDGLHCFVDLRTAAAMAERAHAERLDVVKLPDDFPPAFASEIYRVGALRRLAARLDPERDAALRAYPRHAACRPDSGLAWALHPAPRYADEELRAWRRAAATLYDAPRQEGDERRRLRPGDQSRFHYELAAPHLKPHFRVLEAACGDGAGTRFLAERVAELVAVDLEAGQLPRLRGLRARKAPVVALAADVCRLPFPDAFFDAITSFETIEHTDPEACLDSFARVLRPGGVLVLSTPQSSLGHIPLNPHHRRELSLAELEALVAPRFRVRERIGIKAGRIVVPGDPTGSNTVLVCERP
;
A
#
# COMPACT_ATOMS: atom_id res chain seq x y z
N MET A 1 -11.77 -26.50 9.52
CA MET A 1 -12.45 -25.68 10.55
C MET A 1 -13.90 -26.17 10.63
N ASN A 2 -14.27 -26.93 11.67
CA ASN A 2 -15.60 -27.58 11.78
C ASN A 2 -16.51 -26.90 12.84
N GLY A 3 -16.24 -25.65 13.22
CA GLY A 3 -17.06 -24.89 14.18
C GLY A 3 -17.91 -23.86 13.48
N ALA A 4 -19.06 -23.52 14.07
CA ALA A 4 -19.90 -22.42 13.61
C ALA A 4 -19.09 -21.10 13.78
N THR A 5 -18.88 -20.36 12.70
CA THR A 5 -18.25 -19.05 12.75
C THR A 5 -19.27 -18.01 13.22
N PRO A 6 -18.88 -16.99 14.00
CA PRO A 6 -19.79 -15.88 14.34
C PRO A 6 -20.06 -14.93 13.16
N LEU A 7 -19.44 -15.16 12.00
CA LEU A 7 -19.65 -14.35 10.80
C LEU A 7 -21.00 -14.63 10.15
N ALA A 8 -21.74 -13.58 9.79
CA ALA A 8 -22.95 -13.65 9.00
C ALA A 8 -22.66 -13.66 7.49
N ARG A 9 -21.55 -13.07 7.06
CA ARG A 9 -21.18 -12.93 5.64
C ARG A 9 -19.70 -12.65 5.47
N PHE A 10 -19.13 -13.08 4.32
CA PHE A 10 -17.80 -12.66 3.88
C PHE A 10 -17.94 -11.72 2.66
N LEU A 11 -17.33 -10.53 2.74
CA LEU A 11 -17.34 -9.53 1.68
C LEU A 11 -16.00 -9.53 0.96
N VAL A 12 -16.01 -9.76 -0.35
CA VAL A 12 -14.83 -9.63 -1.21
C VAL A 12 -15.00 -8.41 -2.08
N GLN A 13 -14.21 -7.38 -1.85
CA GLN A 13 -14.28 -6.14 -2.59
C GLN A 13 -13.32 -6.20 -3.78
N ALA A 14 -13.84 -5.99 -4.99
CA ALA A 14 -13.07 -6.05 -6.23
C ALA A 14 -13.47 -4.92 -7.18
N SER A 15 -12.62 -4.66 -8.19
CA SER A 15 -12.92 -3.77 -9.30
C SER A 15 -12.18 -4.26 -10.54
N SER A 16 -12.73 -4.06 -11.74
CA SER A 16 -12.02 -4.36 -12.99
C SER A 16 -10.94 -3.32 -13.31
N ARG A 17 -11.01 -2.17 -12.66
CA ARG A 17 -10.10 -1.05 -12.86
C ARG A 17 -9.57 -0.56 -11.53
N SER A 18 -8.26 -0.33 -11.47
CA SER A 18 -7.67 0.42 -10.39
C SER A 18 -8.23 1.85 -10.38
N TRP A 19 -8.13 2.52 -9.25
CA TRP A 19 -8.51 3.94 -9.14
C TRP A 19 -7.76 4.88 -10.12
N LYS A 20 -6.68 4.41 -10.78
CA LYS A 20 -5.95 5.08 -11.87
C LYS A 20 -6.52 4.78 -13.26
N GLY A 21 -7.57 3.96 -13.36
CA GLY A 21 -8.19 3.55 -14.61
C GLY A 21 -7.48 2.43 -15.36
N ALA A 22 -6.32 1.96 -14.87
CA ALA A 22 -5.65 0.77 -15.39
C ALA A 22 -6.41 -0.52 -14.98
N PRO A 23 -6.23 -1.65 -15.69
CA PRO A 23 -6.74 -2.93 -15.24
C PRO A 23 -6.31 -3.22 -13.80
N ASP A 24 -7.24 -3.72 -12.98
CA ASP A 24 -6.95 -4.04 -11.59
C ASP A 24 -6.23 -5.39 -11.49
N PRO A 25 -5.15 -5.49 -10.69
CA PRO A 25 -4.40 -6.74 -10.52
C PRO A 25 -5.23 -7.92 -9.99
N CYS A 26 -6.42 -7.70 -9.42
CA CYS A 26 -7.28 -8.80 -8.96
C CYS A 26 -7.78 -9.69 -10.12
N LEU A 27 -7.70 -9.20 -11.36
CA LEU A 27 -7.97 -9.98 -12.57
C LEU A 27 -6.74 -10.71 -13.12
N ASN A 28 -5.53 -10.39 -12.65
CA ASN A 28 -4.32 -11.07 -13.09
C ASN A 28 -4.32 -12.54 -12.62
N PRO A 29 -3.77 -13.45 -13.44
CA PRO A 29 -3.74 -14.86 -13.09
C PRO A 29 -2.74 -15.14 -11.97
N VAL A 30 -3.20 -15.86 -10.97
CA VAL A 30 -2.38 -16.50 -9.94
C VAL A 30 -2.57 -18.00 -10.10
N GLU A 31 -1.50 -18.72 -10.44
CA GLU A 31 -1.56 -20.16 -10.75
C GLU A 31 -2.68 -20.49 -11.75
N GLY A 32 -2.78 -19.72 -12.82
CA GLY A 32 -3.70 -19.95 -13.93
C GLY A 32 -5.15 -19.49 -13.71
N ARG A 33 -5.49 -18.84 -12.60
CA ARG A 33 -6.82 -18.27 -12.34
C ARG A 33 -6.74 -16.84 -11.84
N PRO A 34 -7.69 -15.96 -12.14
CA PRO A 34 -7.72 -14.60 -11.59
C PRO A 34 -7.60 -14.59 -10.06
N ALA A 35 -6.83 -13.66 -9.52
CA ALA A 35 -6.62 -13.55 -8.07
C ALA A 35 -7.93 -13.48 -7.28
N VAL A 36 -8.93 -12.75 -7.79
CA VAL A 36 -10.26 -12.65 -7.17
C VAL A 36 -10.97 -14.01 -7.09
N VAL A 37 -10.84 -14.85 -8.12
CA VAL A 37 -11.40 -16.21 -8.13
C VAL A 37 -10.74 -17.06 -7.06
N ARG A 38 -9.41 -16.99 -6.96
CA ARG A 38 -8.64 -17.67 -5.90
C ARG A 38 -9.09 -17.24 -4.51
N THR A 39 -9.28 -15.94 -4.31
CA THR A 39 -9.78 -15.39 -3.04
C THR A 39 -11.13 -15.98 -2.68
N LEU A 40 -12.08 -15.96 -3.62
CA LEU A 40 -13.43 -16.52 -3.42
C LEU A 40 -13.41 -18.02 -3.13
N GLU A 41 -12.63 -18.80 -3.88
CA GLU A 41 -12.49 -20.26 -3.69
C GLU A 41 -11.92 -20.60 -2.31
N ARG A 42 -10.90 -19.86 -1.85
CA ARG A 42 -10.31 -20.05 -0.51
C ARG A 42 -11.33 -19.78 0.59
N VAL A 43 -12.06 -18.67 0.50
CA VAL A 43 -13.12 -18.35 1.48
C VAL A 43 -14.20 -19.44 1.48
N ALA A 44 -14.65 -19.87 0.30
CA ALA A 44 -15.66 -20.90 0.16
C ALA A 44 -15.23 -22.26 0.72
N ALA A 45 -13.97 -22.62 0.54
CA ALA A 45 -13.41 -23.87 1.08
C ALA A 45 -13.27 -23.82 2.61
N ALA A 46 -12.90 -22.68 3.18
CA ALA A 46 -12.74 -22.55 4.63
C ALA A 46 -14.08 -22.55 5.40
N TRP A 47 -15.12 -21.96 4.82
CA TRP A 47 -16.45 -21.87 5.41
C TRP A 47 -17.53 -22.33 4.41
N PRO A 48 -17.79 -23.64 4.30
CA PRO A 48 -18.73 -24.19 3.30
C PRO A 48 -20.15 -23.64 3.37
N GLY A 49 -20.61 -23.18 4.54
CA GLY A 49 -21.96 -22.63 4.76
C GLY A 49 -22.06 -21.12 4.79
N LEU A 50 -20.92 -20.37 4.75
CA LEU A 50 -20.93 -18.91 4.90
C LEU A 50 -21.33 -18.23 3.57
N PRO A 51 -22.34 -17.34 3.55
CA PRO A 51 -22.64 -16.51 2.38
C PRO A 51 -21.46 -15.60 2.01
N ILE A 52 -21.18 -15.50 0.71
CA ILE A 52 -20.12 -14.63 0.16
C ILE A 52 -20.78 -13.59 -0.74
N THR A 53 -20.38 -12.32 -0.59
CA THR A 53 -20.78 -11.27 -1.51
C THR A 53 -19.54 -10.65 -2.13
N LEU A 54 -19.43 -10.71 -3.46
CA LEU A 54 -18.48 -9.88 -4.21
C LEU A 54 -19.10 -8.51 -4.40
N VAL A 55 -18.36 -7.49 -4.00
CA VAL A 55 -18.79 -6.10 -3.97
C VAL A 55 -17.94 -5.32 -4.96
N ALA A 56 -18.54 -4.78 -6.02
CA ALA A 56 -17.84 -4.08 -7.09
C ALA A 56 -18.51 -2.74 -7.44
N PRO A 57 -17.78 -1.81 -8.08
CA PRO A 57 -18.36 -0.57 -8.61
C PRO A 57 -19.50 -0.83 -9.59
N ALA A 58 -20.39 0.14 -9.73
CA ALA A 58 -21.54 0.02 -10.66
C ALA A 58 -21.10 -0.12 -12.11
N PHE A 59 -20.00 0.50 -12.53
CA PHE A 59 -19.44 0.38 -13.88
C PHE A 59 -18.96 -1.04 -14.25
N ASP A 60 -18.77 -1.92 -13.26
CA ASP A 60 -18.38 -3.31 -13.50
C ASP A 60 -19.55 -4.24 -13.81
N ARG A 61 -20.79 -3.72 -13.76
CA ARG A 61 -21.99 -4.48 -14.17
C ARG A 61 -21.91 -4.85 -15.64
N GLY A 62 -22.15 -6.12 -15.96
CA GLY A 62 -21.97 -6.66 -17.31
C GLY A 62 -20.50 -6.91 -17.69
N GLY A 63 -19.58 -6.72 -16.75
CA GLY A 63 -18.13 -6.92 -16.94
C GLY A 63 -17.64 -8.31 -16.49
N PRO A 64 -16.33 -8.47 -16.28
CA PRO A 64 -15.68 -9.77 -16.06
C PRO A 64 -16.19 -10.52 -14.83
N PHE A 65 -16.73 -9.84 -13.83
CA PHE A 65 -17.27 -10.50 -12.63
C PHE A 65 -18.61 -11.21 -12.85
N GLU A 66 -19.37 -10.88 -13.91
CA GLU A 66 -20.65 -11.56 -14.21
C GLU A 66 -20.45 -13.03 -14.56
N GLU A 67 -19.30 -13.42 -15.11
CA GLU A 67 -18.97 -14.81 -15.44
C GLU A 67 -18.98 -15.71 -14.18
N LEU A 68 -18.75 -15.13 -13.00
CA LEU A 68 -18.78 -15.84 -11.72
C LEU A 68 -20.15 -16.42 -11.38
N ARG A 69 -21.25 -15.88 -11.97
CA ARG A 69 -22.63 -16.39 -11.81
C ARG A 69 -22.81 -17.79 -12.38
N ALA A 70 -22.02 -18.16 -13.38
CA ALA A 70 -22.04 -19.49 -13.98
C ALA A 70 -21.02 -20.45 -13.34
N GLY A 71 -20.18 -19.95 -12.42
CA GLY A 71 -19.10 -20.70 -11.78
C GLY A 71 -19.55 -21.67 -10.68
N PRO A 72 -18.60 -22.43 -10.12
CA PRO A 72 -18.88 -23.42 -9.07
C PRO A 72 -19.39 -22.81 -7.76
N LEU A 73 -19.25 -21.52 -7.58
CA LEU A 73 -19.70 -20.78 -6.37
C LEU A 73 -21.08 -20.12 -6.54
N ARG A 74 -21.78 -20.31 -7.68
CA ARG A 74 -23.02 -19.62 -8.05
C ARG A 74 -24.11 -19.62 -6.98
N GLU A 75 -24.24 -20.70 -6.21
CA GLU A 75 -25.30 -20.84 -5.18
C GLU A 75 -24.98 -20.09 -3.88
N ARG A 76 -23.73 -19.70 -3.69
CA ARG A 76 -23.19 -19.10 -2.47
C ARG A 76 -22.67 -17.68 -2.66
N LEU A 77 -22.50 -17.27 -3.90
CA LEU A 77 -21.91 -15.99 -4.28
C LEU A 77 -22.97 -15.02 -4.76
N ALA A 78 -23.20 -13.98 -3.99
CA ALA A 78 -23.94 -12.81 -4.44
C ALA A 78 -22.99 -11.79 -5.11
N LEU A 79 -23.45 -11.13 -6.16
CA LEU A 79 -22.74 -10.03 -6.81
C LEU A 79 -23.49 -8.74 -6.58
N LEU A 80 -22.85 -7.74 -5.97
CA LEU A 80 -23.37 -6.40 -5.78
C LEU A 80 -22.54 -5.40 -6.59
N PHE A 81 -23.22 -4.68 -7.48
CA PHE A 81 -22.62 -3.59 -8.27
C PHE A 81 -23.28 -2.27 -7.90
N ALA A 82 -22.56 -1.39 -7.21
CA ALA A 82 -23.07 -0.13 -6.70
C ALA A 82 -21.95 0.92 -6.53
N HIS A 83 -22.28 2.18 -6.42
CA HIS A 83 -21.42 3.30 -5.99
C HIS A 83 -20.01 3.29 -6.61
N ASP A 84 -19.81 3.87 -7.78
CA ASP A 84 -18.55 3.84 -8.52
C ASP A 84 -17.32 4.30 -7.71
N ALA A 85 -17.48 5.35 -6.91
CA ALA A 85 -16.40 5.99 -6.17
C ALA A 85 -16.45 5.78 -4.65
N ASP A 86 -17.45 5.08 -4.10
CA ASP A 86 -17.64 4.96 -2.65
C ASP A 86 -17.63 3.49 -2.15
N PRO A 87 -16.44 2.96 -1.83
CA PRO A 87 -16.30 1.62 -1.29
C PRO A 87 -17.05 1.35 0.02
N LEU A 88 -17.13 2.34 0.94
CA LEU A 88 -17.87 2.17 2.19
C LEU A 88 -19.38 2.05 1.96
N ALA A 89 -19.95 2.86 1.07
CA ALA A 89 -21.37 2.74 0.72
C ALA A 89 -21.68 1.36 0.13
N ARG A 90 -20.81 0.80 -0.71
CA ARG A 90 -20.95 -0.57 -1.22
C ARG A 90 -21.00 -1.62 -0.09
N LEU A 91 -20.14 -1.47 0.95
CA LEU A 91 -20.16 -2.39 2.09
C LEU A 91 -21.44 -2.28 2.91
N VAL A 92 -21.97 -1.06 3.06
CA VAL A 92 -23.26 -0.82 3.74
C VAL A 92 -24.39 -1.48 2.96
N ASP A 93 -24.46 -1.29 1.64
CA ASP A 93 -25.48 -1.92 0.80
C ASP A 93 -25.38 -3.45 0.82
N ALA A 94 -24.17 -3.98 0.80
CA ALA A 94 -23.92 -5.43 0.86
C ALA A 94 -24.32 -6.07 2.20
N THR A 95 -24.66 -5.27 3.20
CA THR A 95 -25.06 -5.70 4.55
C THR A 95 -26.42 -5.14 4.96
N ALA A 96 -27.19 -4.61 4.01
CA ALA A 96 -28.46 -3.92 4.29
C ALA A 96 -29.51 -4.85 4.95
N ASP A 97 -29.49 -6.13 4.62
CA ASP A 97 -30.37 -7.18 5.14
C ASP A 97 -29.89 -7.77 6.50
N LEU A 98 -28.72 -7.38 6.99
CA LEU A 98 -28.17 -7.88 8.25
C LEU A 98 -28.47 -6.93 9.42
N PRO A 99 -28.67 -7.45 10.63
CA PRO A 99 -28.82 -6.60 11.81
C PRO A 99 -27.51 -5.93 12.22
N ASP A 100 -27.58 -4.85 12.99
CA ASP A 100 -26.43 -4.04 13.40
C ASP A 100 -25.38 -4.81 14.21
N GLU A 101 -25.78 -5.81 14.98
CA GLU A 101 -24.92 -6.67 15.79
C GLU A 101 -24.19 -7.76 14.97
N ALA A 102 -24.59 -8.03 13.74
CA ALA A 102 -23.98 -9.04 12.89
C ALA A 102 -22.50 -8.70 12.60
N LEU A 103 -21.67 -9.73 12.54
CA LEU A 103 -20.27 -9.60 12.15
C LEU A 103 -20.09 -10.03 10.69
N VAL A 104 -19.30 -9.25 9.97
CA VAL A 104 -18.88 -9.56 8.59
C VAL A 104 -17.36 -9.49 8.48
N ALA A 105 -16.78 -10.38 7.70
CA ALA A 105 -15.39 -10.28 7.29
C ALA A 105 -15.28 -9.59 5.93
N ARG A 106 -14.21 -8.84 5.73
CA ARG A 106 -13.91 -8.16 4.46
C ARG A 106 -12.46 -8.40 4.05
N CYS A 107 -12.24 -8.65 2.77
CA CYS A 107 -10.92 -8.54 2.14
C CYS A 107 -11.04 -7.95 0.72
N ASP A 108 -9.89 -7.64 0.10
CA ASP A 108 -9.85 -7.31 -1.33
C ASP A 108 -9.80 -8.58 -2.20
N GLY A 109 -10.28 -8.47 -3.44
CA GLY A 109 -10.18 -9.54 -4.43
C GLY A 109 -8.73 -9.93 -4.75
N LEU A 110 -7.79 -9.02 -4.50
CA LEU A 110 -6.34 -9.26 -4.64
C LEU A 110 -5.75 -10.10 -3.48
N HIS A 111 -6.47 -10.27 -2.36
CA HIS A 111 -5.97 -10.98 -1.18
C HIS A 111 -6.07 -12.52 -1.34
N CYS A 112 -5.52 -13.03 -2.45
CA CYS A 112 -5.60 -14.46 -2.80
C CYS A 112 -4.85 -15.38 -1.82
N PHE A 113 -4.07 -14.84 -0.89
CA PHE A 113 -3.41 -15.56 0.21
C PHE A 113 -4.02 -15.27 1.58
N VAL A 114 -5.20 -14.65 1.63
CA VAL A 114 -5.86 -14.28 2.90
C VAL A 114 -5.80 -15.42 3.93
N ASP A 115 -5.32 -15.10 5.14
CA ASP A 115 -5.23 -16.08 6.24
C ASP A 115 -6.58 -16.21 6.94
N LEU A 116 -7.30 -17.23 6.54
CA LEU A 116 -8.65 -17.50 7.04
C LEU A 116 -8.67 -18.06 8.45
N ARG A 117 -7.56 -18.64 8.96
CA ARG A 117 -7.43 -19.01 10.38
C ARG A 117 -7.37 -17.78 11.26
N THR A 118 -6.53 -16.82 10.86
CA THR A 118 -6.47 -15.52 11.54
C THR A 118 -7.79 -14.76 11.44
N ALA A 119 -8.46 -14.77 10.27
CA ALA A 119 -9.78 -14.17 10.12
C ALA A 119 -10.84 -14.78 11.06
N ALA A 120 -10.82 -16.09 11.24
CA ALA A 120 -11.70 -16.78 12.19
C ALA A 120 -11.42 -16.35 13.64
N ALA A 121 -10.13 -16.32 14.05
CA ALA A 121 -9.74 -15.88 15.39
C ALA A 121 -10.12 -14.41 15.66
N MET A 122 -9.99 -13.54 14.66
CA MET A 122 -10.45 -12.15 14.74
C MET A 122 -11.96 -12.03 14.89
N ALA A 123 -12.73 -12.88 14.20
CA ALA A 123 -14.19 -12.90 14.30
C ALA A 123 -14.65 -13.39 15.69
N GLU A 124 -14.04 -14.45 16.21
CA GLU A 124 -14.30 -14.94 17.58
C GLU A 124 -14.00 -13.86 18.62
N ARG A 125 -12.86 -13.16 18.48
CA ARG A 125 -12.50 -12.05 19.34
C ARG A 125 -13.49 -10.91 19.27
N ALA A 126 -13.90 -10.49 18.04
CA ALA A 126 -14.89 -9.44 17.83
C ALA A 126 -16.23 -9.79 18.50
N HIS A 127 -16.61 -11.07 18.46
CA HIS A 127 -17.82 -11.55 19.11
C HIS A 127 -17.69 -11.52 20.63
N ALA A 128 -16.65 -12.13 21.17
CA ALA A 128 -16.45 -12.28 22.61
C ALA A 128 -16.25 -10.94 23.34
N GLU A 129 -15.46 -10.04 22.77
CA GLU A 129 -15.14 -8.73 23.33
C GLU A 129 -16.13 -7.63 22.90
N ARG A 130 -17.15 -7.97 22.12
CA ARG A 130 -18.15 -7.02 21.54
C ARG A 130 -17.51 -5.86 20.78
N LEU A 131 -16.43 -6.13 20.04
CA LEU A 131 -15.74 -5.12 19.28
C LEU A 131 -16.51 -4.76 18.00
N ASP A 132 -16.42 -3.51 17.60
CA ASP A 132 -16.96 -2.97 16.35
C ASP A 132 -16.06 -3.30 15.16
N VAL A 133 -14.73 -3.29 15.38
CA VAL A 133 -13.74 -3.58 14.34
C VAL A 133 -12.55 -4.33 14.92
N VAL A 134 -12.10 -5.38 14.21
CA VAL A 134 -10.82 -6.04 14.47
C VAL A 134 -10.02 -6.09 13.16
N LYS A 135 -8.77 -5.69 13.22
CA LYS A 135 -7.85 -5.73 12.08
C LYS A 135 -6.45 -6.18 12.50
N LEU A 136 -5.64 -6.52 11.51
CA LEU A 136 -4.19 -6.72 11.68
C LEU A 136 -3.45 -5.37 11.72
N PRO A 137 -2.21 -5.33 12.24
CA PRO A 137 -1.35 -4.15 12.17
C PRO A 137 -1.17 -3.63 10.75
N ASP A 138 -0.91 -2.34 10.58
CA ASP A 138 -0.87 -1.69 9.26
C ASP A 138 0.41 -2.02 8.45
N ASP A 139 1.43 -2.54 9.10
CA ASP A 139 2.65 -3.10 8.50
C ASP A 139 2.52 -4.59 8.13
N PHE A 140 1.36 -5.20 8.40
CA PHE A 140 1.08 -6.57 7.96
C PHE A 140 0.67 -6.55 6.48
N PRO A 141 1.31 -7.38 5.62
CA PRO A 141 1.05 -7.36 4.18
C PRO A 141 -0.41 -7.60 3.83
N PRO A 142 -1.01 -6.70 3.03
CA PRO A 142 -2.43 -6.75 2.69
C PRO A 142 -2.89 -8.08 2.06
N ALA A 143 -2.04 -8.72 1.25
CA ALA A 143 -2.38 -9.96 0.54
C ALA A 143 -2.83 -11.11 1.46
N PHE A 144 -2.49 -11.07 2.75
CA PHE A 144 -2.92 -12.06 3.77
C PHE A 144 -4.00 -11.52 4.69
N ALA A 145 -4.27 -10.22 4.64
CA ALA A 145 -5.11 -9.55 5.62
C ALA A 145 -6.61 -9.65 5.28
N SER A 146 -7.39 -9.62 6.35
CA SER A 146 -8.82 -9.33 6.33
C SER A 146 -9.15 -8.38 7.47
N GLU A 147 -10.31 -7.79 7.42
CA GLU A 147 -10.87 -7.01 8.51
C GLU A 147 -12.21 -7.61 8.95
N ILE A 148 -12.52 -7.53 10.25
CA ILE A 148 -13.81 -7.89 10.79
C ILE A 148 -14.55 -6.62 11.19
N TYR A 149 -15.80 -6.49 10.76
CA TYR A 149 -16.66 -5.37 11.08
C TYR A 149 -17.97 -5.84 11.70
N ARG A 150 -18.44 -5.10 12.70
CA ARG A 150 -19.85 -5.14 13.08
C ARG A 150 -20.62 -4.27 12.10
N VAL A 151 -21.77 -4.74 11.60
CA VAL A 151 -22.55 -4.05 10.55
C VAL A 151 -22.93 -2.64 10.98
N GLY A 152 -23.37 -2.46 12.22
CA GLY A 152 -23.67 -1.13 12.76
C GLY A 152 -22.49 -0.17 12.75
N ALA A 153 -21.26 -0.66 12.85
CA ALA A 153 -20.06 0.17 12.73
C ALA A 153 -19.87 0.71 11.30
N LEU A 154 -20.11 -0.10 10.28
CA LEU A 154 -20.08 0.35 8.88
C LEU A 154 -21.11 1.46 8.63
N ARG A 155 -22.32 1.29 9.15
CA ARG A 155 -23.40 2.30 9.05
C ARG A 155 -23.04 3.61 9.76
N ARG A 156 -22.49 3.52 10.98
CA ARG A 156 -22.03 4.71 11.74
C ARG A 156 -20.89 5.44 11.02
N LEU A 157 -19.94 4.71 10.44
CA LEU A 157 -18.87 5.31 9.64
C LEU A 157 -19.41 5.99 8.39
N ALA A 158 -20.33 5.36 7.67
CA ALA A 158 -20.93 5.92 6.47
C ALA A 158 -21.72 7.21 6.75
N ALA A 159 -22.43 7.27 7.88
CA ALA A 159 -23.15 8.45 8.31
C ALA A 159 -22.24 9.61 8.74
N ARG A 160 -21.02 9.31 9.24
CA ARG A 160 -20.09 10.30 9.79
C ARG A 160 -19.12 10.86 8.75
N LEU A 161 -18.63 10.00 7.85
CA LEU A 161 -17.62 10.37 6.87
C LEU A 161 -18.25 11.03 5.65
N ASP A 162 -17.79 12.23 5.32
CA ASP A 162 -18.21 12.95 4.13
C ASP A 162 -17.68 12.25 2.86
N PRO A 163 -18.52 11.98 1.83
CA PRO A 163 -18.12 11.25 0.64
C PRO A 163 -16.98 11.88 -0.17
N GLU A 164 -16.89 13.21 -0.21
CA GLU A 164 -15.86 13.92 -0.98
C GLU A 164 -14.61 14.18 -0.14
N ARG A 165 -14.79 14.81 1.02
CA ARG A 165 -13.69 15.20 1.92
C ARG A 165 -12.95 13.99 2.48
N ASP A 166 -13.68 12.94 2.87
CA ASP A 166 -13.14 11.76 3.56
C ASP A 166 -13.01 10.54 2.61
N ALA A 167 -12.96 10.76 1.29
CA ALA A 167 -12.97 9.69 0.27
C ALA A 167 -11.89 8.60 0.53
N ALA A 168 -10.69 8.97 0.97
CA ALA A 168 -9.64 8.00 1.30
C ALA A 168 -10.01 7.12 2.51
N LEU A 169 -10.64 7.69 3.54
CA LEU A 169 -11.11 6.94 4.71
C LEU A 169 -12.32 6.07 4.37
N ARG A 170 -13.17 6.50 3.44
CA ARG A 170 -14.29 5.69 2.93
C ARG A 170 -13.81 4.54 2.07
N ALA A 171 -12.70 4.70 1.35
CA ALA A 171 -12.06 3.62 0.62
C ALA A 171 -11.45 2.54 1.55
N TYR A 172 -10.95 2.96 2.71
CA TYR A 172 -10.31 2.08 3.69
C TYR A 172 -10.89 2.32 5.10
N PRO A 173 -12.14 1.92 5.35
CA PRO A 173 -12.88 2.28 6.58
C PRO A 173 -12.22 1.82 7.87
N ARG A 174 -11.37 0.77 7.82
CA ARG A 174 -10.56 0.33 8.97
C ARG A 174 -9.71 1.46 9.59
N HIS A 175 -9.18 2.37 8.76
CA HIS A 175 -8.35 3.47 9.27
C HIS A 175 -9.19 4.58 9.93
N ALA A 176 -10.41 4.78 9.48
CA ALA A 176 -11.35 5.67 10.16
C ALA A 176 -11.86 5.06 11.47
N ALA A 177 -12.16 3.77 11.46
CA ALA A 177 -12.69 3.05 12.62
C ALA A 177 -11.69 3.00 13.78
N CYS A 178 -10.40 2.84 13.49
CA CYS A 178 -9.35 2.69 14.49
C CYS A 178 -8.75 4.03 14.98
N ARG A 179 -9.39 5.16 14.70
CA ARG A 179 -8.98 6.45 15.24
C ARG A 179 -9.52 6.64 16.66
N PRO A 180 -8.77 7.33 17.54
CA PRO A 180 -9.22 7.58 18.92
C PRO A 180 -10.58 8.29 19.01
N ASP A 181 -10.86 9.17 18.03
CA ASP A 181 -12.11 9.95 17.94
C ASP A 181 -13.23 9.19 17.20
N SER A 182 -13.05 7.93 16.83
CA SER A 182 -14.06 7.18 16.07
C SER A 182 -15.34 6.89 16.85
N GLY A 183 -15.25 6.79 18.15
CA GLY A 183 -16.36 6.33 19.01
C GLY A 183 -16.72 4.86 18.82
N LEU A 184 -15.84 4.09 18.16
CA LEU A 184 -15.99 2.65 17.91
C LEU A 184 -15.07 1.84 18.83
N ALA A 185 -15.56 0.69 19.29
CA ALA A 185 -14.74 -0.29 20.00
C ALA A 185 -13.92 -1.10 19.00
N TRP A 186 -12.59 -1.00 19.03
CA TRP A 186 -11.73 -1.68 18.08
C TRP A 186 -10.50 -2.28 18.74
N ALA A 187 -9.89 -3.27 18.05
CA ALA A 187 -8.63 -3.87 18.47
C ALA A 187 -7.75 -4.26 17.30
N LEU A 188 -6.43 -4.22 17.54
CA LEU A 188 -5.46 -4.91 16.68
C LEU A 188 -5.37 -6.37 17.12
N HIS A 189 -5.45 -7.29 16.16
CA HIS A 189 -5.11 -8.69 16.37
C HIS A 189 -3.61 -8.90 16.15
N PRO A 190 -2.92 -9.71 16.95
CA PRO A 190 -1.51 -10.01 16.72
C PRO A 190 -1.27 -10.54 15.30
N ALA A 191 -0.22 -10.06 14.66
CA ALA A 191 0.18 -10.55 13.34
C ALA A 191 0.57 -12.04 13.42
N PRO A 192 0.06 -12.90 12.52
CA PRO A 192 0.47 -14.29 12.45
C PRO A 192 1.92 -14.38 11.97
N ARG A 193 2.57 -15.50 12.29
CA ARG A 193 3.90 -15.84 11.79
C ARG A 193 3.79 -17.03 10.85
N TYR A 194 4.62 -17.03 9.81
CA TYR A 194 4.66 -18.07 8.80
C TYR A 194 6.08 -18.64 8.68
N ALA A 195 6.19 -19.89 8.25
CA ALA A 195 7.48 -20.49 7.94
C ALA A 195 8.06 -19.88 6.65
N ASP A 196 9.37 -19.77 6.58
CA ASP A 196 10.08 -19.24 5.39
C ASP A 196 9.73 -20.00 4.11
N GLU A 197 9.54 -21.31 4.18
CA GLU A 197 9.15 -22.12 3.03
C GLU A 197 7.76 -21.74 2.51
N GLU A 198 6.82 -21.47 3.40
CA GLU A 198 5.48 -21.01 3.06
C GLU A 198 5.52 -19.63 2.39
N LEU A 199 6.29 -18.68 2.95
CA LEU A 199 6.49 -17.36 2.36
C LEU A 199 7.13 -17.44 0.96
N ARG A 200 8.13 -18.31 0.76
CA ARG A 200 8.73 -18.53 -0.56
C ARG A 200 7.76 -19.15 -1.56
N ALA A 201 6.89 -20.06 -1.12
CA ALA A 201 5.86 -20.62 -1.98
C ALA A 201 4.87 -19.55 -2.44
N TRP A 202 4.40 -18.70 -1.54
CA TRP A 202 3.50 -17.59 -1.86
C TRP A 202 4.16 -16.54 -2.74
N ARG A 203 5.44 -16.20 -2.50
CA ARG A 203 6.20 -15.30 -3.36
C ARG A 203 6.24 -15.81 -4.81
N ARG A 204 6.47 -17.10 -5.02
CA ARG A 204 6.43 -17.69 -6.37
C ARG A 204 5.05 -17.62 -7.00
N ALA A 205 4.01 -17.95 -6.23
CA ALA A 205 2.63 -17.91 -6.73
C ALA A 205 2.14 -16.48 -7.02
N ALA A 206 2.63 -15.48 -6.27
CA ALA A 206 2.26 -14.08 -6.44
C ALA A 206 3.03 -13.36 -7.55
N ALA A 207 4.05 -13.96 -8.15
CA ALA A 207 4.93 -13.29 -9.10
C ALA A 207 4.15 -12.57 -10.22
N THR A 208 3.14 -13.22 -10.78
CA THR A 208 2.32 -12.64 -11.86
C THR A 208 1.48 -11.42 -11.44
N LEU A 209 1.25 -11.21 -10.14
CA LEU A 209 0.55 -10.01 -9.65
C LEU A 209 1.44 -8.76 -9.75
N TYR A 210 2.76 -8.94 -9.73
CA TYR A 210 3.75 -7.89 -9.78
C TYR A 210 4.40 -7.71 -11.16
N ASP A 211 4.19 -8.68 -12.07
CA ASP A 211 4.66 -8.64 -13.45
C ASP A 211 3.76 -7.81 -14.39
N ALA A 212 2.84 -7.02 -13.84
CA ALA A 212 2.03 -6.13 -14.65
C ALA A 212 2.95 -5.26 -15.54
N PRO A 213 2.68 -5.16 -16.85
CA PRO A 213 3.50 -4.35 -17.72
C PRO A 213 3.59 -2.95 -17.16
N ARG A 214 4.82 -2.48 -16.89
CA ARG A 214 5.06 -1.07 -16.60
C ARG A 214 4.40 -0.33 -17.75
N GLN A 215 3.31 0.41 -17.48
CA GLN A 215 2.67 1.22 -18.52
C GLN A 215 3.79 2.02 -19.16
N GLU A 216 4.01 1.84 -20.47
CA GLU A 216 4.90 2.71 -21.25
C GLU A 216 4.38 4.13 -21.00
N GLY A 217 5.07 4.81 -20.07
CA GLY A 217 4.56 6.05 -19.52
C GLY A 217 4.56 7.11 -20.60
N ASP A 218 3.49 7.87 -20.66
CA ASP A 218 3.48 9.18 -21.32
C ASP A 218 4.80 9.89 -21.02
N GLU A 219 5.60 10.22 -22.02
CA GLU A 219 6.90 10.89 -21.91
C GLU A 219 6.86 12.19 -21.09
N ARG A 220 5.65 12.68 -20.78
CA ARG A 220 5.38 13.89 -20.01
C ARG A 220 4.57 13.63 -18.74
N ARG A 221 4.56 12.38 -18.26
CA ARG A 221 3.81 12.04 -17.05
C ARG A 221 4.15 13.00 -15.91
N ARG A 222 3.13 13.60 -15.34
CA ARG A 222 3.20 14.41 -14.12
C ARG A 222 2.44 13.70 -13.02
N LEU A 223 2.98 13.75 -11.81
CA LEU A 223 2.28 13.27 -10.62
C LEU A 223 1.03 14.13 -10.39
N ARG A 224 -0.16 13.50 -10.47
CA ARG A 224 -1.44 14.18 -10.24
C ARG A 224 -1.75 14.24 -8.75
N PRO A 225 -2.50 15.27 -8.28
CA PRO A 225 -3.09 15.19 -6.96
C PRO A 225 -3.87 13.87 -6.81
N GLY A 226 -3.62 13.13 -5.73
CA GLY A 226 -4.20 11.81 -5.53
C GLY A 226 -3.31 10.63 -5.86
N ASP A 227 -2.25 10.76 -6.65
CA ASP A 227 -1.31 9.68 -6.93
C ASP A 227 -0.55 9.28 -5.65
N GLN A 228 -0.47 7.98 -5.37
CA GLN A 228 0.29 7.46 -4.21
C GLN A 228 1.76 7.86 -4.28
N SER A 229 2.38 7.72 -5.45
CA SER A 229 3.78 8.11 -5.65
C SER A 229 4.00 9.60 -5.35
N ARG A 230 3.04 10.48 -5.72
CA ARG A 230 3.11 11.91 -5.41
C ARG A 230 3.12 12.19 -3.91
N PHE A 231 2.43 11.38 -3.13
CA PHE A 231 2.30 11.60 -1.69
C PHE A 231 3.66 11.53 -0.98
N HIS A 232 4.57 10.68 -1.40
CA HIS A 232 5.95 10.64 -0.87
C HIS A 232 6.67 11.98 -1.10
N TYR A 233 6.52 12.57 -2.29
CA TYR A 233 7.09 13.88 -2.61
C TYR A 233 6.41 15.02 -1.85
N GLU A 234 5.11 14.93 -1.62
CA GLU A 234 4.37 15.90 -0.80
C GLU A 234 4.84 15.88 0.67
N LEU A 235 5.12 14.69 1.21
CA LEU A 235 5.71 14.54 2.55
C LEU A 235 7.15 15.01 2.63
N ALA A 236 7.94 14.90 1.55
CA ALA A 236 9.31 15.40 1.51
C ALA A 236 9.40 16.92 1.34
N ALA A 237 8.46 17.54 0.64
CA ALA A 237 8.52 18.94 0.24
C ALA A 237 8.78 19.94 1.41
N PRO A 238 8.19 19.78 2.62
CA PRO A 238 8.46 20.66 3.75
C PRO A 238 9.92 20.67 4.23
N HIS A 239 10.68 19.61 3.93
CA HIS A 239 12.07 19.43 4.35
C HIS A 239 13.07 19.94 3.30
N LEU A 240 12.59 20.33 2.11
CA LEU A 240 13.41 20.82 1.00
C LEU A 240 13.34 22.36 0.92
N LYS A 241 14.48 23.01 1.03
CA LYS A 241 14.54 24.48 0.92
C LYS A 241 14.74 24.92 -0.52
N PRO A 242 14.18 26.08 -0.94
CA PRO A 242 14.28 26.57 -2.32
C PRO A 242 15.68 26.81 -2.85
N HIS A 243 16.68 26.92 -1.99
CA HIS A 243 18.08 27.14 -2.36
C HIS A 243 18.93 25.86 -2.36
N PHE A 244 18.34 24.71 -2.05
CA PHE A 244 19.05 23.44 -1.96
C PHE A 244 19.47 22.89 -3.33
N ARG A 245 20.63 22.22 -3.34
CA ARG A 245 21.02 21.24 -4.34
C ARG A 245 20.56 19.87 -3.88
N VAL A 246 19.65 19.29 -4.62
CA VAL A 246 18.99 18.03 -4.25
C VAL A 246 19.40 16.90 -5.19
N LEU A 247 19.65 15.73 -4.63
CA LEU A 247 19.73 14.48 -5.36
C LEU A 247 18.39 13.75 -5.25
N GLU A 248 17.81 13.39 -6.39
CA GLU A 248 16.75 12.38 -6.47
C GLU A 248 17.38 11.07 -6.85
N ALA A 249 17.42 10.12 -5.91
CA ALA A 249 18.01 8.81 -6.06
C ALA A 249 16.95 7.81 -6.53
N ALA A 250 17.18 7.16 -7.69
CA ALA A 250 16.25 6.31 -8.43
C ALA A 250 15.00 7.08 -8.91
N CYS A 251 15.19 7.99 -9.86
CA CYS A 251 14.15 8.90 -10.35
C CYS A 251 13.08 8.24 -11.26
N GLY A 252 13.31 7.00 -11.69
CA GLY A 252 12.41 6.26 -12.57
C GLY A 252 12.03 7.03 -13.83
N ASP A 253 10.72 7.14 -14.10
CA ASP A 253 10.17 7.87 -15.26
C ASP A 253 10.26 9.41 -15.17
N GLY A 254 10.81 9.93 -14.09
CA GLY A 254 11.02 11.36 -13.86
C GLY A 254 9.77 12.15 -13.48
N ALA A 255 8.67 11.50 -13.16
CA ALA A 255 7.45 12.19 -12.72
C ALA A 255 7.68 12.94 -11.39
N GLY A 256 8.44 12.35 -10.47
CA GLY A 256 8.88 12.97 -9.23
C GLY A 256 9.90 14.08 -9.45
N THR A 257 10.85 13.87 -10.37
CA THR A 257 11.83 14.88 -10.77
C THR A 257 11.15 16.19 -11.16
N ARG A 258 10.06 16.12 -11.93
CA ARG A 258 9.27 17.30 -12.32
C ARG A 258 8.66 18.02 -11.12
N PHE A 259 8.20 17.27 -10.14
CA PHE A 259 7.65 17.86 -8.89
C PHE A 259 8.74 18.57 -8.08
N LEU A 260 9.92 17.98 -7.95
CA LEU A 260 11.05 18.54 -7.21
C LEU A 260 11.65 19.76 -7.92
N ALA A 261 11.77 19.73 -9.26
CA ALA A 261 12.37 20.79 -10.05
C ALA A 261 11.70 22.16 -9.83
N GLU A 262 10.41 22.18 -9.59
CA GLU A 262 9.66 23.42 -9.30
C GLU A 262 10.00 24.03 -7.93
N ARG A 263 10.65 23.27 -7.03
CA ARG A 263 10.81 23.61 -5.60
C ARG A 263 12.23 23.93 -5.17
N VAL A 264 13.24 23.37 -5.85
CA VAL A 264 14.64 23.45 -5.42
C VAL A 264 15.50 24.23 -6.40
N ALA A 265 16.68 24.69 -5.95
CA ALA A 265 17.57 25.50 -6.78
C ALA A 265 18.23 24.66 -7.88
N GLU A 266 18.81 23.52 -7.50
CA GLU A 266 19.53 22.62 -8.36
C GLU A 266 19.02 21.20 -8.09
N LEU A 267 18.86 20.41 -9.14
CA LEU A 267 18.37 19.04 -9.05
C LEU A 267 19.22 18.11 -9.92
N VAL A 268 19.73 17.06 -9.30
CA VAL A 268 20.37 15.94 -9.97
C VAL A 268 19.45 14.72 -9.80
N ALA A 269 19.08 14.09 -10.91
CA ALA A 269 18.25 12.88 -10.92
C ALA A 269 19.10 11.72 -11.41
N VAL A 270 19.16 10.64 -10.64
CA VAL A 270 19.90 9.43 -11.03
C VAL A 270 18.96 8.23 -11.10
N ASP A 271 19.22 7.36 -12.05
CA ASP A 271 18.57 6.05 -12.15
C ASP A 271 19.56 5.04 -12.74
N LEU A 272 19.40 3.77 -12.37
CA LEU A 272 20.21 2.70 -12.95
C LEU A 272 19.82 2.45 -14.41
N GLU A 273 18.53 2.61 -14.73
CA GLU A 273 17.99 2.42 -16.08
C GLU A 273 18.19 3.67 -16.95
N ALA A 274 19.29 3.73 -17.69
CA ALA A 274 19.60 4.86 -18.56
C ALA A 274 18.48 5.22 -19.58
N GLY A 275 17.64 4.27 -19.94
CA GLY A 275 16.51 4.45 -20.86
C GLY A 275 15.39 5.38 -20.32
N GLN A 276 15.33 5.62 -19.02
CA GLN A 276 14.38 6.54 -18.40
C GLN A 276 14.80 8.02 -18.53
N LEU A 277 16.09 8.29 -18.56
CA LEU A 277 16.68 9.62 -18.46
C LEU A 277 16.35 10.57 -19.62
N PRO A 278 16.17 10.11 -20.88
CA PRO A 278 15.78 11.01 -21.99
C PRO A 278 14.49 11.78 -21.73
N ARG A 279 13.59 11.26 -20.89
CA ARG A 279 12.33 11.90 -20.47
C ARG A 279 12.54 13.18 -19.66
N LEU A 280 13.74 13.38 -19.09
CA LEU A 280 14.12 14.56 -18.31
C LEU A 280 14.79 15.65 -19.13
N ARG A 281 14.99 15.45 -20.44
CA ARG A 281 15.64 16.44 -21.33
C ARG A 281 14.87 17.76 -21.32
N GLY A 282 15.61 18.87 -21.17
CA GLY A 282 15.06 20.22 -21.14
C GLY A 282 14.34 20.60 -19.85
N LEU A 283 14.25 19.71 -18.87
CA LEU A 283 13.71 20.05 -17.56
C LEU A 283 14.68 20.99 -16.82
N ARG A 284 14.13 21.95 -16.13
CA ARG A 284 14.90 22.94 -15.34
C ARG A 284 14.40 22.97 -13.91
N ALA A 285 15.33 22.97 -12.97
CA ALA A 285 15.13 23.43 -11.61
C ALA A 285 15.14 24.96 -11.55
N ARG A 286 14.96 25.54 -10.37
CA ARG A 286 14.79 27.01 -10.23
C ARG A 286 16.00 27.82 -10.70
N LYS A 287 17.22 27.31 -10.55
CA LYS A 287 18.46 28.03 -10.92
C LYS A 287 19.20 27.40 -12.09
N ALA A 288 19.05 26.11 -12.33
CA ALA A 288 19.85 25.39 -13.32
C ALA A 288 19.00 24.35 -14.09
N PRO A 289 19.46 23.86 -15.26
CA PRO A 289 18.91 22.67 -15.86
C PRO A 289 19.00 21.48 -14.89
N VAL A 290 18.02 20.57 -14.95
CA VAL A 290 18.12 19.30 -14.23
C VAL A 290 19.21 18.45 -14.89
N VAL A 291 20.11 17.91 -14.08
CA VAL A 291 21.13 16.95 -14.52
C VAL A 291 20.58 15.56 -14.33
N ALA A 292 20.45 14.79 -15.42
CA ALA A 292 20.02 13.40 -15.39
C ALA A 292 21.19 12.49 -15.73
N LEU A 293 21.51 11.52 -14.87
CA LEU A 293 22.68 10.65 -14.96
C LEU A 293 22.33 9.20 -14.65
N ALA A 294 22.82 8.28 -15.49
CA ALA A 294 22.76 6.85 -15.18
C ALA A 294 23.80 6.55 -14.09
N ALA A 295 23.34 6.10 -12.93
CA ALA A 295 24.21 5.78 -11.81
C ALA A 295 23.56 4.77 -10.86
N ASP A 296 24.41 3.94 -10.23
CA ASP A 296 24.04 3.07 -9.13
C ASP A 296 24.00 3.90 -7.83
N VAL A 297 22.87 3.88 -7.14
CA VAL A 297 22.69 4.59 -5.87
C VAL A 297 23.62 4.06 -4.76
N CYS A 298 24.08 2.83 -4.88
CA CYS A 298 25.06 2.24 -3.97
C CYS A 298 26.50 2.74 -4.21
N ARG A 299 26.76 3.43 -5.36
CA ARG A 299 28.08 3.94 -5.76
C ARG A 299 27.95 5.27 -6.51
N LEU A 300 27.36 6.26 -5.86
CA LEU A 300 27.10 7.57 -6.48
C LEU A 300 28.40 8.26 -6.92
N PRO A 301 28.52 8.72 -8.19
CA PRO A 301 29.74 9.30 -8.75
C PRO A 301 29.85 10.81 -8.43
N PHE A 302 29.57 11.22 -7.20
CA PHE A 302 29.65 12.60 -6.76
C PHE A 302 30.68 12.78 -5.66
N PRO A 303 31.23 14.01 -5.49
CA PRO A 303 32.10 14.33 -4.38
C PRO A 303 31.41 14.15 -3.02
N ASP A 304 32.20 14.03 -1.98
CA ASP A 304 31.72 14.01 -0.61
C ASP A 304 31.04 15.35 -0.27
N ALA A 305 29.98 15.31 0.53
CA ALA A 305 29.24 16.47 1.02
C ALA A 305 28.73 17.41 -0.10
N PHE A 306 28.35 16.85 -1.26
CA PHE A 306 27.98 17.63 -2.45
C PHE A 306 26.52 18.12 -2.41
N PHE A 307 25.60 17.36 -1.79
CA PHE A 307 24.17 17.67 -1.77
C PHE A 307 23.71 18.22 -0.42
N ASP A 308 22.74 19.12 -0.47
CA ASP A 308 22.02 19.64 0.71
C ASP A 308 20.93 18.69 1.18
N ALA A 309 20.29 17.99 0.23
CA ALA A 309 19.30 16.97 0.52
C ALA A 309 19.31 15.83 -0.51
N ILE A 310 18.82 14.68 -0.08
CA ILE A 310 18.59 13.50 -0.90
C ILE A 310 17.14 13.06 -0.72
N THR A 311 16.45 12.74 -1.81
CA THR A 311 15.18 12.03 -1.81
C THR A 311 15.37 10.65 -2.44
N SER A 312 14.84 9.59 -1.79
CA SER A 312 14.93 8.22 -2.27
C SER A 312 13.64 7.49 -1.89
N PHE A 313 12.78 7.21 -2.86
CA PHE A 313 11.48 6.62 -2.62
C PHE A 313 11.34 5.28 -3.29
N GLU A 314 10.89 4.26 -2.51
CA GLU A 314 10.66 2.90 -2.99
C GLU A 314 11.89 2.37 -3.75
N THR A 315 13.05 2.44 -3.12
CA THR A 315 14.35 2.15 -3.75
C THR A 315 15.20 1.18 -2.95
N ILE A 316 15.31 1.40 -1.64
CA ILE A 316 16.25 0.68 -0.77
C ILE A 316 15.94 -0.83 -0.72
N GLU A 317 14.69 -1.22 -0.88
CA GLU A 317 14.21 -2.60 -0.95
C GLU A 317 14.71 -3.36 -2.19
N HIS A 318 15.15 -2.65 -3.22
CA HIS A 318 15.71 -3.20 -4.46
C HIS A 318 17.23 -3.29 -4.47
N THR A 319 17.91 -2.71 -3.48
CA THR A 319 19.36 -2.50 -3.45
C THR A 319 20.04 -3.34 -2.36
N ASP A 320 21.36 -3.18 -2.23
CA ASP A 320 22.08 -3.44 -0.99
C ASP A 320 21.86 -2.22 -0.07
N PRO A 321 21.06 -2.35 0.99
CA PRO A 321 20.64 -1.21 1.75
C PRO A 321 21.76 -0.54 2.54
N GLU A 322 22.78 -1.31 2.97
CA GLU A 322 23.95 -0.77 3.68
C GLU A 322 24.82 0.05 2.74
N ALA A 323 25.16 -0.51 1.56
CA ALA A 323 25.95 0.18 0.54
C ALA A 323 25.23 1.44 0.03
N CYS A 324 23.89 1.39 -0.12
CA CYS A 324 23.08 2.52 -0.51
C CYS A 324 23.15 3.65 0.52
N LEU A 325 22.97 3.35 1.81
CA LEU A 325 23.03 4.34 2.89
C LEU A 325 24.45 4.90 3.10
N ASP A 326 25.50 4.09 2.92
CA ASP A 326 26.90 4.58 2.95
C ASP A 326 27.14 5.57 1.82
N SER A 327 26.66 5.26 0.62
CA SER A 327 26.76 6.16 -0.54
C SER A 327 26.02 7.47 -0.30
N PHE A 328 24.81 7.42 0.26
CA PHE A 328 24.04 8.62 0.61
C PHE A 328 24.73 9.44 1.70
N ALA A 329 25.22 8.80 2.76
CA ALA A 329 25.93 9.49 3.83
C ALA A 329 27.19 10.20 3.32
N ARG A 330 27.90 9.62 2.38
CA ARG A 330 29.11 10.21 1.80
C ARG A 330 28.81 11.49 1.02
N VAL A 331 27.82 11.44 0.12
CA VAL A 331 27.55 12.57 -0.80
C VAL A 331 26.66 13.66 -0.19
N LEU A 332 25.94 13.38 0.89
CA LEU A 332 25.14 14.36 1.63
C LEU A 332 26.05 15.16 2.56
N ARG A 333 25.93 16.47 2.64
CA ARG A 333 26.72 17.32 3.56
C ARG A 333 26.33 17.09 5.03
N PRO A 334 27.20 17.35 6.01
CA PRO A 334 26.83 17.42 7.41
C PRO A 334 25.65 18.39 7.61
N GLY A 335 24.67 18.01 8.43
CA GLY A 335 23.40 18.72 8.60
C GLY A 335 22.48 18.67 7.38
N GLY A 336 22.82 17.91 6.35
CA GLY A 336 21.96 17.67 5.19
C GLY A 336 20.82 16.69 5.51
N VAL A 337 19.77 16.73 4.68
CA VAL A 337 18.53 15.98 4.90
C VAL A 337 18.41 14.82 3.92
N LEU A 338 18.15 13.61 4.43
CA LEU A 338 17.72 12.47 3.66
C LEU A 338 16.22 12.21 3.93
N VAL A 339 15.42 12.19 2.87
CA VAL A 339 14.03 11.71 2.96
C VAL A 339 13.94 10.42 2.15
N LEU A 340 13.68 9.32 2.83
CA LEU A 340 13.55 8.02 2.19
C LEU A 340 12.20 7.38 2.48
N SER A 341 11.66 6.62 1.53
CA SER A 341 10.55 5.72 1.77
C SER A 341 10.85 4.30 1.33
N THR A 342 10.21 3.35 1.98
CA THR A 342 10.25 1.93 1.62
C THR A 342 9.02 1.21 2.17
N PRO A 343 8.57 0.10 1.56
CA PRO A 343 7.54 -0.75 2.15
C PRO A 343 7.94 -1.23 3.54
N GLN A 344 6.96 -1.29 4.44
CA GLN A 344 7.08 -1.98 5.74
C GLN A 344 6.54 -3.41 5.63
N SER A 345 7.19 -4.35 6.31
CA SER A 345 6.69 -5.71 6.45
C SER A 345 6.99 -6.27 7.83
N SER A 346 5.94 -6.80 8.47
CA SER A 346 6.05 -7.58 9.70
C SER A 346 6.17 -9.09 9.46
N LEU A 347 6.22 -9.55 8.20
CA LEU A 347 6.36 -10.97 7.86
C LEU A 347 7.81 -11.49 7.89
N GLY A 348 8.81 -10.62 8.12
CA GLY A 348 10.23 -10.98 8.09
C GLY A 348 10.86 -10.71 6.72
N HIS A 349 11.99 -11.39 6.43
CA HIS A 349 12.91 -10.99 5.36
C HIS A 349 12.53 -11.47 3.95
N ILE A 350 11.46 -12.24 3.79
CA ILE A 350 11.05 -12.77 2.48
C ILE A 350 9.90 -11.92 1.96
N PRO A 351 10.16 -10.95 1.07
CA PRO A 351 9.09 -10.12 0.51
C PRO A 351 8.23 -10.94 -0.45
N LEU A 352 6.94 -10.61 -0.52
CA LEU A 352 6.03 -11.21 -1.51
C LEU A 352 6.31 -10.69 -2.92
N ASN A 353 6.66 -9.42 -3.05
CA ASN A 353 7.06 -8.83 -4.32
C ASN A 353 8.39 -9.46 -4.78
N PRO A 354 8.43 -10.16 -5.93
CA PRO A 354 9.64 -10.82 -6.41
C PRO A 354 10.77 -9.83 -6.79
N HIS A 355 10.42 -8.57 -7.07
CA HIS A 355 11.38 -7.52 -7.42
C HIS A 355 12.06 -6.91 -6.19
N HIS A 356 11.51 -7.10 -4.98
CA HIS A 356 12.16 -6.68 -3.74
C HIS A 356 13.20 -7.71 -3.29
N ARG A 357 14.35 -7.25 -2.89
CA ARG A 357 15.40 -8.08 -2.26
C ARG A 357 15.06 -8.33 -0.80
N ARG A 358 14.59 -7.29 -0.11
CA ARG A 358 14.26 -7.32 1.31
C ARG A 358 13.18 -6.27 1.61
N GLU A 359 12.22 -6.63 2.45
CA GLU A 359 11.34 -5.67 3.10
C GLU A 359 11.67 -5.67 4.60
N LEU A 360 11.62 -4.49 5.21
CA LEU A 360 12.07 -4.28 6.58
C LEU A 360 10.88 -3.90 7.47
N SER A 361 10.88 -4.37 8.71
CA SER A 361 10.08 -3.74 9.75
C SER A 361 10.61 -2.34 10.06
N LEU A 362 9.81 -1.49 10.70
CA LEU A 362 10.25 -0.15 11.10
C LEU A 362 11.52 -0.21 11.98
N ALA A 363 11.55 -1.14 12.95
CA ALA A 363 12.69 -1.28 13.86
C ALA A 363 13.98 -1.70 13.12
N GLU A 364 13.87 -2.59 12.13
CA GLU A 364 15.02 -2.99 11.31
C GLU A 364 15.51 -1.84 10.43
N LEU A 365 14.58 -1.07 9.82
CA LEU A 365 14.91 0.09 9.02
C LEU A 365 15.63 1.16 9.87
N GLU A 366 15.13 1.44 11.06
CA GLU A 366 15.77 2.39 11.98
C GLU A 366 17.16 1.92 12.42
N ALA A 367 17.31 0.65 12.77
CA ALA A 367 18.60 0.09 13.14
C ALA A 367 19.62 0.17 12.00
N LEU A 368 19.18 0.02 10.76
CA LEU A 368 19.99 0.14 9.55
C LEU A 368 20.43 1.60 9.26
N VAL A 369 19.53 2.55 9.51
CA VAL A 369 19.76 4.00 9.26
C VAL A 369 20.60 4.64 10.36
N ALA A 370 20.41 4.25 11.62
CA ALA A 370 20.98 4.88 12.81
C ALA A 370 22.52 5.04 12.82
N PRO A 371 23.34 4.13 12.26
CA PRO A 371 24.80 4.32 12.23
C PRO A 371 25.27 5.53 11.39
N ARG A 372 24.44 6.00 10.46
CA ARG A 372 24.80 7.02 9.46
C ARG A 372 23.99 8.31 9.57
N PHE A 373 22.77 8.20 10.10
CA PHE A 373 21.81 9.30 10.12
C PHE A 373 21.06 9.35 11.45
N ARG A 374 20.72 10.55 11.88
CA ARG A 374 19.76 10.76 12.97
C ARG A 374 18.35 10.86 12.41
N VAL A 375 17.47 9.94 12.77
CA VAL A 375 16.06 10.00 12.38
C VAL A 375 15.38 11.14 13.12
N ARG A 376 14.79 12.08 12.37
CA ARG A 376 14.05 13.24 12.85
C ARG A 376 12.55 12.99 12.92
N GLU A 377 12.01 12.39 11.85
CA GLU A 377 10.60 12.08 11.73
C GLU A 377 10.38 10.67 11.19
N ARG A 378 9.27 10.09 11.61
CA ARG A 378 8.78 8.76 11.20
C ARG A 378 7.33 8.93 10.78
N ILE A 379 7.01 8.59 9.55
CA ILE A 379 5.67 8.76 9.00
C ILE A 379 5.24 7.42 8.42
N GLY A 380 4.24 6.78 9.05
CA GLY A 380 3.60 5.59 8.52
C GLY A 380 2.54 5.97 7.49
N ILE A 381 2.68 5.48 6.26
CA ILE A 381 1.68 5.66 5.22
C ILE A 381 0.78 4.43 5.19
N LYS A 382 -0.50 4.63 5.48
CA LYS A 382 -1.53 3.61 5.44
C LYS A 382 -2.30 3.73 4.12
N ALA A 383 -2.55 2.59 3.48
CA ALA A 383 -3.35 2.54 2.25
C ALA A 383 -2.97 3.61 1.21
N GLY A 384 -1.68 3.84 1.07
CA GLY A 384 -1.07 4.71 0.06
C GLY A 384 -1.13 6.22 0.30
N ARG A 385 -2.03 6.74 1.16
CA ARG A 385 -2.15 8.20 1.41
C ARG A 385 -2.63 8.59 2.80
N ILE A 386 -2.97 7.65 3.65
CA ILE A 386 -3.48 7.96 4.99
C ILE A 386 -2.31 8.00 5.95
N VAL A 387 -2.16 9.12 6.65
CA VAL A 387 -1.22 9.30 7.76
C VAL A 387 -2.00 9.58 9.03
N VAL A 388 -1.62 8.92 10.11
CA VAL A 388 -2.14 9.19 11.45
C VAL A 388 -1.01 9.83 12.25
N PRO A 389 -1.18 11.08 12.73
CA PRO A 389 -0.16 11.76 13.50
C PRO A 389 0.29 10.93 14.71
N GLY A 390 1.60 10.77 14.87
CA GLY A 390 2.19 9.99 15.99
C GLY A 390 2.18 8.48 15.79
N ASP A 391 1.60 7.95 14.72
CA ASP A 391 1.63 6.53 14.39
C ASP A 391 2.57 6.27 13.20
N PRO A 392 3.77 5.72 13.43
CA PRO A 392 4.76 5.47 12.38
C PRO A 392 4.52 4.16 11.61
N THR A 393 3.50 3.37 11.98
CA THR A 393 3.21 2.11 11.31
C THR A 393 2.37 2.31 10.05
N GLY A 394 2.67 1.55 9.00
CA GLY A 394 1.94 1.62 7.74
C GLY A 394 2.40 0.55 6.76
N SER A 395 1.77 0.48 5.58
CA SER A 395 2.28 -0.35 4.48
C SER A 395 3.59 0.18 3.90
N ASN A 396 3.85 1.48 4.09
CA ASN A 396 5.10 2.14 3.75
C ASN A 396 5.52 3.06 4.89
N THR A 397 6.83 3.25 5.04
CA THR A 397 7.42 4.23 5.96
C THR A 397 8.13 5.32 5.18
N VAL A 398 7.95 6.57 5.62
CA VAL A 398 8.84 7.66 5.26
C VAL A 398 9.66 8.02 6.49
N LEU A 399 10.99 8.02 6.34
CA LEU A 399 11.91 8.55 7.34
C LEU A 399 12.48 9.88 6.84
N VAL A 400 12.45 10.88 7.70
CA VAL A 400 13.19 12.13 7.53
C VAL A 400 14.41 12.08 8.44
N CYS A 401 15.58 12.07 7.84
CA CYS A 401 16.85 11.85 8.51
C CYS A 401 17.80 13.02 8.30
N GLU A 402 18.69 13.25 9.24
CA GLU A 402 19.77 14.25 9.14
C GLU A 402 21.11 13.56 9.25
N ARG A 403 22.06 13.93 8.37
CA ARG A 403 23.45 13.53 8.52
C ARG A 403 24.08 14.31 9.69
N PRO A 404 24.68 13.63 10.70
CA PRO A 404 25.38 14.29 11.80
C PRO A 404 26.52 15.18 11.37
#